data_efeb4051b9c28dd9df583ad5c3410f91
#
_entry.id   efeb4051b9c28dd9df583ad5c3410f91
#
_cell.length_a   1.000
_cell.length_b   1.000
_cell.length_c   1.000
_cell.angle_alpha   90.00
_cell.angle_beta   90.00
_cell.angle_gamma   90.00
#
_symmetry.space_group_name_H-M   'P 1'
#
loop_
_entity.id
_entity.type
_entity.pdbx_description
1 polymer ?
#
loop_
_entity_poly.entity_id
_entity_poly.type
_entity_poly.pdbx_seq_one_letter_code
_entity_poly.pdbx_strand_id
1 'polypeptide(L)'
;IAEHVVYMNGETGYKISEYYEGARNSDPRNWDDVAKCMALVEKLHDSKLHVDHSFDIRERISFYEALCRGYEKKLFEDYPEVKAHMLTLLDRLDRLNRPKVLSHIDSVCDNFLFLPDGDIRLIDWEYSGMCDPLIDVSMCAIYSYYNDFEVEKLITTYLHREPTSEERFVYYAYIALGGFLWCLWAVYKSSVGEEFGDYTIVMYRYAKQFYKKIITAPEFLGIGKAE
;
A
#
# COMPACT_ATOMS: atom_id res chain seq x y z
N ILE A 1 -13.75 -11.26 -7.75
CA ILE A 1 -12.69 -10.56 -7.04
C ILE A 1 -13.19 -10.05 -5.68
N ALA A 2 -14.17 -9.13 -5.65
CA ALA A 2 -14.71 -8.55 -4.41
C ALA A 2 -15.68 -9.49 -3.70
N GLU A 3 -15.97 -9.19 -2.43
CA GLU A 3 -17.07 -9.80 -1.70
C GLU A 3 -18.43 -9.48 -2.33
N HIS A 4 -19.42 -10.31 -2.07
CA HIS A 4 -20.81 -10.02 -2.47
C HIS A 4 -21.44 -9.06 -1.44
N VAL A 5 -21.75 -7.84 -1.89
CA VAL A 5 -22.42 -6.82 -1.06
C VAL A 5 -23.92 -7.00 -1.19
N VAL A 6 -24.58 -7.30 -0.07
CA VAL A 6 -26.05 -7.50 0.03
C VAL A 6 -26.76 -6.15 0.17
N TYR A 7 -26.16 -5.24 0.93
CA TYR A 7 -26.70 -3.90 1.17
C TYR A 7 -25.57 -2.90 1.41
N MET A 8 -25.73 -1.71 0.85
CA MET A 8 -24.84 -0.58 1.12
C MET A 8 -25.62 0.72 1.08
N ASN A 9 -25.34 1.62 2.04
CA ASN A 9 -25.90 2.95 2.10
C ASN A 9 -24.81 3.96 2.40
N GLY A 10 -24.48 4.80 1.41
CA GLY A 10 -23.42 5.80 1.54
C GLY A 10 -23.73 6.96 2.48
N GLU A 11 -25.04 7.24 2.79
CA GLU A 11 -25.41 8.31 3.71
C GLU A 11 -25.23 7.90 5.18
N THR A 12 -25.52 6.62 5.48
CA THR A 12 -25.40 6.09 6.85
C THR A 12 -24.11 5.36 7.11
N GLY A 13 -23.33 5.05 6.07
CA GLY A 13 -22.08 4.28 6.13
C GLY A 13 -22.27 2.79 6.39
N TYR A 14 -23.51 2.27 6.38
CA TYR A 14 -23.75 0.85 6.59
C TYR A 14 -23.43 0.05 5.31
N LYS A 15 -22.65 -1.02 5.50
CA LYS A 15 -22.38 -2.05 4.50
C LYS A 15 -22.67 -3.43 5.10
N ILE A 16 -23.42 -4.26 4.38
CA ILE A 16 -23.70 -5.64 4.75
C ILE A 16 -23.22 -6.52 3.58
N SER A 17 -22.27 -7.38 3.84
CA SER A 17 -21.74 -8.34 2.88
C SER A 17 -22.13 -9.76 3.26
N GLU A 18 -22.07 -10.65 2.29
CA GLU A 18 -22.24 -12.09 2.51
C GLU A 18 -21.18 -12.60 3.48
N TYR A 19 -21.59 -13.44 4.42
CA TYR A 19 -20.66 -14.14 5.31
C TYR A 19 -20.21 -15.45 4.67
N TYR A 20 -18.92 -15.64 4.57
CA TYR A 20 -18.31 -16.82 3.97
C TYR A 20 -17.90 -17.81 5.05
N GLU A 21 -18.78 -18.80 5.35
CA GLU A 21 -18.51 -19.82 6.35
C GLU A 21 -17.29 -20.66 5.96
N GLY A 22 -16.37 -20.87 6.92
CA GLY A 22 -15.14 -21.64 6.70
C GLY A 22 -14.05 -20.90 5.90
N ALA A 23 -14.24 -19.62 5.56
CA ALA A 23 -13.18 -18.82 4.97
C ALA A 23 -12.03 -18.58 5.96
N ARG A 24 -10.81 -18.48 5.45
CA ARG A 24 -9.63 -18.08 6.21
C ARG A 24 -8.93 -16.90 5.54
N ASN A 25 -8.18 -16.15 6.31
CA ASN A 25 -7.29 -15.11 5.76
C ASN A 25 -6.09 -15.74 5.07
N SER A 26 -5.42 -14.97 4.20
CA SER A 26 -4.14 -15.39 3.64
C SER A 26 -3.06 -15.42 4.72
N ASP A 27 -2.10 -16.33 4.54
CA ASP A 27 -0.89 -16.36 5.37
C ASP A 27 0.28 -15.72 4.60
N PRO A 28 0.82 -14.56 5.06
CA PRO A 28 1.92 -13.89 4.37
C PRO A 28 3.23 -14.68 4.41
N ARG A 29 3.32 -15.75 5.20
CA ARG A 29 4.49 -16.65 5.25
C ARG A 29 4.32 -17.86 4.34
N ASN A 30 3.11 -18.12 3.87
CA ASN A 30 2.81 -19.14 2.87
C ASN A 30 2.88 -18.54 1.46
N TRP A 31 3.96 -18.80 0.74
CA TRP A 31 4.17 -18.25 -0.59
C TRP A 31 3.20 -18.76 -1.66
N ASP A 32 2.52 -19.87 -1.45
CA ASP A 32 1.42 -20.31 -2.32
C ASP A 32 0.18 -19.42 -2.14
N ASP A 33 -0.11 -19.00 -0.90
CA ASP A 33 -1.14 -18.00 -0.64
C ASP A 33 -0.76 -16.65 -1.25
N VAL A 34 0.47 -16.20 -1.02
CA VAL A 34 0.99 -14.92 -1.57
C VAL A 34 0.90 -14.89 -3.10
N ALA A 35 1.31 -15.97 -3.78
CA ALA A 35 1.21 -16.05 -5.23
C ALA A 35 -0.25 -15.95 -5.72
N LYS A 36 -1.20 -16.57 -5.02
CA LYS A 36 -2.63 -16.48 -5.34
C LYS A 36 -3.19 -15.08 -5.07
N CYS A 37 -2.75 -14.42 -3.98
CA CYS A 37 -3.11 -13.03 -3.70
C CYS A 37 -2.61 -12.10 -4.81
N MET A 38 -1.36 -12.24 -5.22
CA MET A 38 -0.79 -11.44 -6.32
C MET A 38 -1.49 -11.69 -7.66
N ALA A 39 -1.85 -12.92 -7.98
CA ALA A 39 -2.64 -13.23 -9.16
C ALA A 39 -4.06 -12.59 -9.12
N LEU A 40 -4.67 -12.48 -7.93
CA LEU A 40 -5.94 -11.79 -7.77
C LEU A 40 -5.79 -10.27 -7.95
N VAL A 41 -4.71 -9.68 -7.42
CA VAL A 41 -4.36 -8.26 -7.58
C VAL A 41 -4.07 -7.96 -9.07
N GLU A 42 -3.29 -8.79 -9.76
CA GLU A 42 -3.05 -8.67 -11.20
C GLU A 42 -4.37 -8.71 -11.99
N LYS A 43 -5.26 -9.65 -11.67
CA LYS A 43 -6.60 -9.73 -12.28
C LYS A 43 -7.44 -8.47 -12.05
N LEU A 44 -7.30 -7.81 -10.88
CA LEU A 44 -7.93 -6.51 -10.61
C LEU A 44 -7.34 -5.44 -11.52
N HIS A 45 -6.03 -5.33 -11.60
CA HIS A 45 -5.33 -4.33 -12.41
C HIS A 45 -5.63 -4.49 -13.91
N ASP A 46 -5.77 -5.72 -14.39
CA ASP A 46 -6.09 -6.03 -15.78
C ASP A 46 -7.57 -5.91 -16.12
N SER A 47 -8.44 -5.73 -15.13
CA SER A 47 -9.89 -5.69 -15.31
C SER A 47 -10.41 -4.54 -16.18
N LYS A 48 -9.56 -3.50 -16.38
CA LYS A 48 -9.93 -2.24 -17.06
C LYS A 48 -11.11 -1.50 -16.40
N LEU A 49 -11.43 -1.85 -15.16
CA LEU A 49 -12.39 -1.11 -14.36
C LEU A 49 -11.85 0.30 -14.10
N HIS A 50 -12.76 1.26 -14.09
CA HIS A 50 -12.41 2.66 -13.87
C HIS A 50 -13.37 3.27 -12.85
N VAL A 51 -12.81 4.12 -11.97
CA VAL A 51 -13.56 4.95 -11.03
C VAL A 51 -13.12 6.40 -11.17
N ASP A 52 -14.00 7.33 -10.85
CA ASP A 52 -13.78 8.76 -11.08
C ASP A 52 -12.85 9.43 -10.05
N HIS A 53 -12.27 8.66 -9.15
CA HIS A 53 -11.34 9.16 -8.14
C HIS A 53 -10.01 8.40 -8.17
N SER A 54 -8.98 9.09 -7.72
CA SER A 54 -7.63 8.54 -7.57
C SER A 54 -7.27 8.42 -6.11
N PHE A 55 -6.42 7.45 -5.76
CA PHE A 55 -5.75 7.45 -4.48
C PHE A 55 -4.50 8.36 -4.58
N ASP A 56 -4.56 9.50 -3.94
CA ASP A 56 -3.45 10.47 -3.91
C ASP A 56 -2.73 10.42 -2.56
N ILE A 57 -1.51 9.87 -2.56
CA ILE A 57 -0.69 9.76 -1.35
C ILE A 57 -0.35 11.14 -0.76
N ARG A 58 -0.13 12.16 -1.60
CA ARG A 58 0.20 13.53 -1.16
C ARG A 58 -0.96 14.15 -0.37
N GLU A 59 -2.17 13.99 -0.88
CA GLU A 59 -3.39 14.43 -0.18
C GLU A 59 -3.59 13.65 1.12
N ARG A 60 -3.39 12.33 1.11
CA ARG A 60 -3.52 11.49 2.31
C ARG A 60 -2.50 11.82 3.38
N ILE A 61 -1.24 12.09 3.02
CA ILE A 61 -0.22 12.57 3.96
C ILE A 61 -0.69 13.88 4.60
N SER A 62 -1.14 14.85 3.79
CA SER A 62 -1.60 16.15 4.27
C SER A 62 -2.81 16.02 5.20
N PHE A 63 -3.73 15.10 4.88
CA PHE A 63 -4.91 14.80 5.69
C PHE A 63 -4.53 14.25 7.08
N TYR A 64 -3.70 13.20 7.14
CA TYR A 64 -3.32 12.62 8.44
C TYR A 64 -2.38 13.53 9.24
N GLU A 65 -1.54 14.34 8.61
CA GLU A 65 -0.81 15.40 9.31
C GLU A 65 -1.74 16.42 9.98
N ALA A 66 -2.81 16.82 9.29
CA ALA A 66 -3.77 17.76 9.85
C ALA A 66 -4.49 17.16 11.07
N LEU A 67 -4.85 15.87 10.99
CA LEU A 67 -5.42 15.15 12.13
C LEU A 67 -4.43 15.04 13.30
N CYS A 68 -3.18 14.65 13.05
CA CYS A 68 -2.16 14.59 14.11
C CYS A 68 -1.97 15.94 14.81
N ARG A 69 -1.94 17.05 14.05
CA ARG A 69 -1.86 18.41 14.61
C ARG A 69 -3.10 18.76 15.44
N GLY A 70 -4.29 18.39 14.96
CA GLY A 70 -5.54 18.63 15.68
C GLY A 70 -5.59 17.96 17.07
N TYR A 71 -4.90 16.85 17.23
CA TYR A 71 -4.75 16.14 18.51
C TYR A 71 -3.44 16.44 19.24
N GLU A 72 -2.68 17.46 18.82
CA GLU A 72 -1.41 17.90 19.42
C GLU A 72 -0.37 16.77 19.57
N LYS A 73 -0.41 15.78 18.67
CA LYS A 73 0.53 14.64 18.71
C LYS A 73 1.93 15.06 18.25
N LYS A 74 2.91 14.70 19.06
CA LYS A 74 4.31 14.87 18.73
C LYS A 74 4.74 13.79 17.74
N LEU A 75 5.21 14.23 16.57
CA LEU A 75 5.83 13.37 15.56
C LEU A 75 7.32 13.12 15.89
N PHE A 76 7.98 12.28 15.11
CA PHE A 76 9.42 11.99 15.27
C PHE A 76 10.27 13.27 15.10
N GLU A 77 11.42 13.31 15.75
CA GLU A 77 12.32 14.49 15.68
C GLU A 77 12.79 14.80 14.25
N ASP A 78 13.08 13.75 13.47
CA ASP A 78 13.51 13.82 12.07
C ASP A 78 12.33 13.85 11.06
N TYR A 79 11.10 13.98 11.55
CA TYR A 79 9.90 13.99 10.70
C TYR A 79 9.96 15.01 9.56
N PRO A 80 10.36 16.28 9.76
CA PRO A 80 10.43 17.27 8.69
C PRO A 80 11.39 16.87 7.56
N GLU A 81 12.53 16.26 7.90
CA GLU A 81 13.49 15.77 6.92
C GLU A 81 12.93 14.58 6.15
N VAL A 82 12.38 13.57 6.85
CA VAL A 82 11.79 12.39 6.21
C VAL A 82 10.62 12.77 5.32
N LYS A 83 9.78 13.73 5.74
CA LYS A 83 8.72 14.27 4.89
C LYS A 83 9.25 14.91 3.60
N ALA A 84 10.30 15.73 3.69
CA ALA A 84 10.92 16.33 2.50
C ALA A 84 11.44 15.25 1.54
N HIS A 85 12.01 14.18 2.05
CA HIS A 85 12.42 13.01 1.27
C HIS A 85 11.22 12.36 0.56
N MET A 86 10.10 12.16 1.25
CA MET A 86 8.88 11.57 0.67
C MET A 86 8.29 12.46 -0.44
N LEU A 87 8.26 13.77 -0.23
CA LEU A 87 7.81 14.70 -1.27
C LEU A 87 8.71 14.66 -2.51
N THR A 88 10.03 14.52 -2.33
CA THR A 88 10.95 14.32 -3.46
C THR A 88 10.67 13.02 -4.23
N LEU A 89 10.30 11.93 -3.54
CA LEU A 89 9.90 10.68 -4.21
C LEU A 89 8.61 10.86 -5.00
N LEU A 90 7.62 11.54 -4.43
CA LEU A 90 6.36 11.85 -5.14
C LEU A 90 6.61 12.66 -6.41
N ASP A 91 7.45 13.70 -6.33
CA ASP A 91 7.81 14.52 -7.50
C ASP A 91 8.52 13.69 -8.59
N ARG A 92 9.31 12.70 -8.21
CA ARG A 92 9.96 11.77 -9.16
C ARG A 92 8.97 10.80 -9.79
N LEU A 93 8.02 10.25 -9.01
CA LEU A 93 6.96 9.37 -9.51
C LEU A 93 6.04 10.12 -10.48
N ASP A 94 5.64 11.36 -10.15
CA ASP A 94 4.77 12.19 -11.00
C ASP A 94 5.37 12.39 -12.40
N ARG A 95 6.70 12.52 -12.50
CA ARG A 95 7.40 12.70 -13.80
C ARG A 95 7.46 11.43 -14.66
N LEU A 96 7.28 10.26 -14.08
CA LEU A 96 7.28 9.01 -14.85
C LEU A 96 6.01 8.80 -15.66
N ASN A 97 4.93 9.55 -15.33
CA ASN A 97 3.64 9.48 -16.02
C ASN A 97 3.16 8.03 -16.26
N ARG A 98 3.25 7.20 -15.22
CA ARG A 98 2.91 5.78 -15.31
C ARG A 98 1.41 5.56 -15.43
N PRO A 99 0.97 4.45 -16.04
CA PRO A 99 -0.45 4.12 -16.16
C PRO A 99 -1.08 3.93 -14.78
N LYS A 100 -2.33 4.40 -14.65
CA LYS A 100 -3.15 4.19 -13.46
C LYS A 100 -4.21 3.14 -13.74
N VAL A 101 -4.40 2.24 -12.80
CA VAL A 101 -5.42 1.20 -12.80
C VAL A 101 -6.25 1.28 -11.52
N LEU A 102 -7.39 0.61 -11.47
CA LEU A 102 -8.11 0.44 -10.21
C LEU A 102 -7.26 -0.42 -9.28
N SER A 103 -6.80 0.18 -8.21
CA SER A 103 -5.99 -0.44 -7.17
C SER A 103 -6.77 -0.52 -5.86
N HIS A 104 -6.49 -1.54 -5.08
CA HIS A 104 -7.15 -1.76 -3.78
C HIS A 104 -6.58 -0.88 -2.67
N ILE A 105 -5.26 -0.64 -2.72
CA ILE A 105 -4.45 0.13 -1.77
C ILE A 105 -4.22 -0.60 -0.44
N ASP A 106 -5.25 -1.20 0.13
CA ASP A 106 -5.18 -1.89 1.42
C ASP A 106 -5.04 -3.42 1.26
N SER A 107 -4.05 -3.85 0.46
CA SER A 107 -3.77 -5.26 0.17
C SER A 107 -3.08 -6.00 1.32
N VAL A 108 -3.60 -5.81 2.54
CA VAL A 108 -3.20 -6.53 3.75
C VAL A 108 -3.70 -7.98 3.72
N CYS A 109 -2.97 -8.89 4.35
CA CYS A 109 -3.28 -10.32 4.33
C CYS A 109 -4.70 -10.65 4.83
N ASP A 110 -5.21 -9.88 5.78
CA ASP A 110 -6.54 -10.06 6.35
C ASP A 110 -7.67 -9.70 5.38
N ASN A 111 -7.38 -8.94 4.33
CA ASN A 111 -8.35 -8.57 3.31
C ASN A 111 -8.47 -9.61 2.17
N PHE A 112 -7.64 -10.66 2.17
CA PHE A 112 -7.76 -11.78 1.24
C PHE A 112 -8.40 -12.98 1.92
N LEU A 113 -9.68 -13.24 1.62
CA LEU A 113 -10.42 -14.37 2.16
C LEU A 113 -10.35 -15.57 1.22
N PHE A 114 -9.72 -16.65 1.66
CA PHE A 114 -9.64 -17.93 0.99
C PHE A 114 -10.87 -18.75 1.35
N LEU A 115 -11.71 -19.04 0.36
CA LEU A 115 -12.95 -19.80 0.55
C LEU A 115 -12.70 -21.29 0.48
N PRO A 116 -13.57 -22.14 1.10
CA PRO A 116 -13.44 -23.59 1.07
C PRO A 116 -13.51 -24.20 -0.33
N ASP A 117 -14.16 -23.55 -1.28
CA ASP A 117 -14.26 -23.95 -2.69
C ASP A 117 -13.01 -23.62 -3.53
N GLY A 118 -12.05 -22.92 -2.94
CA GLY A 118 -10.79 -22.50 -3.57
C GLY A 118 -10.84 -21.09 -4.18
N ASP A 119 -11.99 -20.43 -4.17
CA ASP A 119 -12.11 -19.03 -4.57
C ASP A 119 -11.45 -18.09 -3.54
N ILE A 120 -11.09 -16.89 -3.98
CA ILE A 120 -10.55 -15.83 -3.10
C ILE A 120 -11.40 -14.58 -3.30
N ARG A 121 -11.74 -13.93 -2.19
CA ARG A 121 -12.40 -12.63 -2.17
C ARG A 121 -11.47 -11.59 -1.56
N LEU A 122 -11.41 -10.43 -2.20
CA LEU A 122 -10.74 -9.23 -1.68
C LEU A 122 -11.81 -8.34 -1.07
N ILE A 123 -11.63 -7.96 0.19
CA ILE A 123 -12.59 -7.19 0.98
C ILE A 123 -11.99 -5.85 1.42
N ASP A 124 -12.81 -4.97 1.96
CA ASP A 124 -12.40 -3.67 2.54
C ASP A 124 -11.82 -2.69 1.52
N TRP A 125 -12.67 -2.24 0.61
CA TRP A 125 -12.34 -1.37 -0.53
C TRP A 125 -12.32 0.13 -0.20
N GLU A 126 -12.26 0.54 1.07
CA GLU A 126 -12.43 1.93 1.49
C GLU A 126 -11.34 2.88 0.95
N TYR A 127 -10.14 2.37 0.67
CA TYR A 127 -9.04 3.15 0.10
C TYR A 127 -8.90 3.00 -1.42
N SER A 128 -9.69 2.13 -2.04
CA SER A 128 -9.56 1.83 -3.48
C SER A 128 -9.67 3.09 -4.33
N GLY A 129 -8.94 3.12 -5.44
CA GLY A 129 -8.93 4.25 -6.37
C GLY A 129 -7.96 4.03 -7.52
N MET A 130 -7.97 4.95 -8.49
CA MET A 130 -7.03 4.89 -9.62
C MET A 130 -5.63 5.24 -9.15
N CYS A 131 -4.68 4.31 -9.29
CA CYS A 131 -3.28 4.48 -8.91
C CYS A 131 -2.34 3.62 -9.77
N ASP A 132 -1.02 3.79 -9.62
CA ASP A 132 -0.04 2.87 -10.21
C ASP A 132 -0.21 1.46 -9.61
N PRO A 133 -0.24 0.39 -10.42
CA PRO A 133 -0.47 -0.97 -9.93
C PRO A 133 0.55 -1.45 -8.88
N LEU A 134 1.79 -0.95 -8.92
CA LEU A 134 2.82 -1.34 -7.95
C LEU A 134 2.54 -0.86 -6.53
N ILE A 135 1.55 0.03 -6.32
CA ILE A 135 1.14 0.44 -4.98
C ILE A 135 0.60 -0.75 -4.18
N ASP A 136 -0.27 -1.58 -4.77
CA ASP A 136 -0.85 -2.73 -4.09
C ASP A 136 0.22 -3.75 -3.68
N VAL A 137 1.20 -3.99 -4.55
CA VAL A 137 2.33 -4.87 -4.26
C VAL A 137 3.19 -4.30 -3.11
N SER A 138 3.38 -2.97 -3.11
CA SER A 138 4.14 -2.28 -2.06
C SER A 138 3.43 -2.33 -0.70
N MET A 139 2.13 -2.12 -0.69
CA MET A 139 1.32 -2.21 0.54
C MET A 139 1.32 -3.62 1.10
N CYS A 140 1.16 -4.64 0.25
CA CYS A 140 1.29 -6.04 0.67
C CYS A 140 2.64 -6.31 1.35
N ALA A 141 3.74 -5.77 0.81
CA ALA A 141 5.07 -5.95 1.39
C ALA A 141 5.21 -5.37 2.81
N ILE A 142 4.75 -4.12 3.02
CA ILE A 142 4.88 -3.45 4.32
C ILE A 142 3.95 -4.05 5.38
N TYR A 143 2.72 -4.41 5.02
CA TYR A 143 1.77 -5.05 5.93
C TYR A 143 2.19 -6.46 6.34
N SER A 144 2.89 -7.17 5.45
CA SER A 144 3.47 -8.49 5.73
C SER A 144 4.78 -8.42 6.53
N TYR A 145 5.28 -7.23 6.84
CA TYR A 145 6.59 -7.02 7.49
C TYR A 145 7.74 -7.75 6.76
N TYR A 146 7.73 -7.71 5.43
CA TYR A 146 8.73 -8.40 4.62
C TYR A 146 10.11 -7.76 4.75
N ASN A 147 11.12 -8.62 4.85
CA ASN A 147 12.52 -8.23 4.74
C ASN A 147 12.92 -8.01 3.27
N ASP A 148 14.16 -7.58 3.04
CA ASP A 148 14.68 -7.26 1.71
C ASP A 148 14.54 -8.39 0.69
N PHE A 149 14.77 -9.63 1.10
CA PHE A 149 14.64 -10.80 0.23
C PHE A 149 13.17 -11.07 -0.12
N GLU A 150 12.29 -10.99 0.85
CA GLU A 150 10.86 -11.20 0.66
C GLU A 150 10.24 -10.09 -0.19
N VAL A 151 10.70 -8.83 -0.04
CA VAL A 151 10.30 -7.70 -0.88
C VAL A 151 10.65 -7.94 -2.35
N GLU A 152 11.88 -8.37 -2.66
CA GLU A 152 12.28 -8.69 -4.04
C GLU A 152 11.50 -9.90 -4.59
N LYS A 153 11.30 -10.92 -3.77
CA LYS A 153 10.51 -12.09 -4.16
C LYS A 153 9.06 -11.71 -4.48
N LEU A 154 8.45 -10.77 -3.73
CA LEU A 154 7.06 -10.37 -3.96
C LEU A 154 6.87 -9.69 -5.31
N ILE A 155 7.72 -8.70 -5.65
CA ILE A 155 7.60 -8.01 -6.94
C ILE A 155 7.87 -8.97 -8.11
N THR A 156 8.83 -9.89 -7.98
CA THR A 156 9.10 -10.91 -8.97
C THR A 156 7.91 -11.87 -9.14
N THR A 157 7.25 -12.22 -8.03
CA THR A 157 6.03 -13.05 -8.05
C THR A 157 4.89 -12.34 -8.79
N TYR A 158 4.67 -11.04 -8.52
CA TYR A 158 3.63 -10.26 -9.19
C TYR A 158 3.91 -10.06 -10.69
N LEU A 159 5.15 -9.71 -11.06
CA LEU A 159 5.53 -9.44 -12.45
C LEU A 159 5.77 -10.71 -13.28
N HIS A 160 5.88 -11.88 -12.66
CA HIS A 160 6.31 -13.17 -13.28
C HIS A 160 7.68 -13.08 -13.96
N ARG A 161 8.49 -12.09 -13.64
CA ARG A 161 9.84 -11.82 -14.14
C ARG A 161 10.60 -10.87 -13.23
N GLU A 162 11.90 -10.73 -13.48
CA GLU A 162 12.68 -9.68 -12.81
C GLU A 162 12.16 -8.29 -13.16
N PRO A 163 12.02 -7.37 -12.17
CA PRO A 163 11.64 -5.99 -12.41
C PRO A 163 12.75 -5.23 -13.16
N THR A 164 12.37 -4.30 -14.01
CA THR A 164 13.29 -3.29 -14.55
C THR A 164 13.74 -2.34 -13.43
N SER A 165 14.81 -1.55 -13.69
CA SER A 165 15.26 -0.55 -12.71
C SER A 165 14.18 0.49 -12.39
N GLU A 166 13.37 0.89 -13.38
CA GLU A 166 12.25 1.80 -13.16
C GLU A 166 11.16 1.17 -12.30
N GLU A 167 10.73 -0.06 -12.61
CA GLU A 167 9.72 -0.76 -11.81
C GLU A 167 10.20 -0.98 -10.37
N ARG A 168 11.45 -1.36 -10.17
CA ARG A 168 12.04 -1.51 -8.83
C ARG A 168 12.11 -0.17 -8.09
N PHE A 169 12.48 0.91 -8.79
CA PHE A 169 12.44 2.26 -8.23
C PHE A 169 11.03 2.64 -7.77
N VAL A 170 10.02 2.46 -8.62
CA VAL A 170 8.62 2.77 -8.33
C VAL A 170 8.11 1.95 -7.14
N TYR A 171 8.40 0.66 -7.13
CA TYR A 171 8.04 -0.24 -6.05
C TYR A 171 8.65 0.19 -4.71
N TYR A 172 9.96 0.47 -4.69
CA TYR A 172 10.63 0.96 -3.49
C TYR A 172 10.12 2.33 -3.03
N ALA A 173 9.81 3.21 -3.98
CA ALA A 173 9.23 4.51 -3.66
C ALA A 173 7.86 4.35 -2.99
N TYR A 174 7.00 3.46 -3.48
CA TYR A 174 5.71 3.19 -2.82
C TYR A 174 5.85 2.48 -1.47
N ILE A 175 6.85 1.62 -1.27
CA ILE A 175 7.16 1.06 0.06
C ILE A 175 7.54 2.18 1.03
N ALA A 176 8.40 3.12 0.61
CA ALA A 176 8.79 4.24 1.46
C ALA A 176 7.60 5.16 1.76
N LEU A 177 6.83 5.52 0.76
CA LEU A 177 5.66 6.38 0.87
C LEU A 177 4.53 5.74 1.68
N GLY A 178 4.26 4.46 1.46
CA GLY A 178 3.29 3.69 2.23
C GLY A 178 3.68 3.61 3.70
N GLY A 179 4.94 3.27 3.98
CA GLY A 179 5.46 3.27 5.35
C GLY A 179 5.30 4.62 6.05
N PHE A 180 5.57 5.72 5.35
CA PHE A 180 5.38 7.06 5.89
C PHE A 180 3.91 7.41 6.13
N LEU A 181 3.04 7.12 5.17
CA LEU A 181 1.60 7.37 5.23
C LEU A 181 0.95 6.62 6.39
N TRP A 182 1.18 5.31 6.48
CA TRP A 182 0.57 4.47 7.50
C TRP A 182 1.19 4.69 8.89
N CYS A 183 2.41 5.19 8.97
CA CYS A 183 2.94 5.71 10.22
C CYS A 183 2.12 6.91 10.74
N LEU A 184 1.79 7.88 9.86
CA LEU A 184 0.94 9.02 10.24
C LEU A 184 -0.47 8.59 10.65
N TRP A 185 -1.06 7.66 9.91
CA TRP A 185 -2.35 7.05 10.24
C TRP A 185 -2.33 6.44 11.65
N ALA A 186 -1.30 5.63 11.95
CA ALA A 186 -1.17 4.99 13.25
C ALA A 186 -0.95 6.00 14.40
N VAL A 187 -0.18 7.06 14.17
CA VAL A 187 -0.02 8.17 15.14
C VAL A 187 -1.37 8.85 15.39
N TYR A 188 -2.16 9.12 14.35
CA TYR A 188 -3.51 9.66 14.51
C TYR A 188 -4.41 8.70 15.27
N LYS A 189 -4.46 7.42 14.90
CA LYS A 189 -5.28 6.41 15.56
C LYS A 189 -4.94 6.24 17.05
N SER A 190 -3.65 6.35 17.41
CA SER A 190 -3.24 6.36 18.82
C SER A 190 -3.80 7.57 19.59
N SER A 191 -4.18 8.64 18.89
CA SER A 191 -4.81 9.82 19.51
C SER A 191 -6.25 9.58 19.93
N VAL A 192 -6.92 8.64 19.27
CA VAL A 192 -8.31 8.26 19.56
C VAL A 192 -8.40 6.97 20.37
N GLY A 193 -7.28 6.51 20.93
CA GLY A 193 -7.23 5.37 21.86
C GLY A 193 -6.98 4.01 21.24
N GLU A 194 -6.62 3.96 19.95
CA GLU A 194 -6.27 2.71 19.28
C GLU A 194 -4.75 2.53 19.28
N GLU A 195 -4.23 1.48 19.91
CA GLU A 195 -2.80 1.21 19.97
C GLU A 195 -2.42 0.03 19.05
N PHE A 196 -1.34 0.21 18.30
CA PHE A 196 -0.85 -0.75 17.31
C PHE A 196 0.55 -1.30 17.63
N GLY A 197 0.99 -1.21 18.89
CA GLY A 197 2.30 -1.70 19.32
C GLY A 197 3.44 -1.09 18.50
N ASP A 198 4.29 -1.95 17.94
CA ASP A 198 5.48 -1.54 17.16
C ASP A 198 5.16 -1.07 15.72
N TYR A 199 3.91 -1.16 15.29
CA TYR A 199 3.50 -0.86 13.90
C TYR A 199 3.99 0.52 13.43
N THR A 200 3.76 1.55 14.24
CA THR A 200 4.15 2.93 13.91
C THR A 200 5.67 3.04 13.63
N ILE A 201 6.50 2.41 14.47
CA ILE A 201 7.95 2.43 14.33
C ILE A 201 8.40 1.60 13.12
N VAL A 202 7.76 0.47 12.88
CA VAL A 202 8.06 -0.39 11.72
C VAL A 202 7.73 0.32 10.43
N MET A 203 6.55 0.96 10.32
CA MET A 203 6.16 1.75 9.15
C MET A 203 7.13 2.91 8.89
N TYR A 204 7.50 3.66 9.93
CA TYR A 204 8.48 4.73 9.80
C TYR A 204 9.87 4.24 9.40
N ARG A 205 10.25 3.03 9.82
CA ARG A 205 11.50 2.38 9.40
C ARG A 205 11.48 2.05 7.91
N TYR A 206 10.38 1.51 7.37
CA TYR A 206 10.23 1.29 5.94
C TYR A 206 10.43 2.57 5.14
N ALA A 207 9.83 3.69 5.56
CA ALA A 207 10.02 4.98 4.91
C ALA A 207 11.50 5.35 4.78
N LYS A 208 12.25 5.26 5.86
CA LYS A 208 13.68 5.64 5.91
C LYS A 208 14.59 4.67 5.17
N GLN A 209 14.35 3.35 5.35
CA GLN A 209 15.21 2.33 4.75
C GLN A 209 15.08 2.30 3.23
N PHE A 210 13.86 2.35 2.70
CA PHE A 210 13.64 2.28 1.26
C PHE A 210 14.01 3.60 0.57
N TYR A 211 13.80 4.75 1.20
CA TYR A 211 14.40 5.99 0.72
C TYR A 211 15.92 5.91 0.61
N LYS A 212 16.59 5.41 1.65
CA LYS A 212 18.06 5.23 1.64
C LYS A 212 18.49 4.31 0.50
N LYS A 213 17.81 3.19 0.27
CA LYS A 213 18.10 2.28 -0.86
C LYS A 213 18.02 3.02 -2.20
N ILE A 214 16.97 3.82 -2.39
CA ILE A 214 16.75 4.57 -3.63
C ILE A 214 17.88 5.58 -3.89
N ILE A 215 18.32 6.32 -2.89
CA ILE A 215 19.33 7.37 -3.09
C ILE A 215 20.76 6.85 -3.16
N THR A 216 21.00 5.62 -2.70
CA THR A 216 22.34 5.02 -2.70
C THR A 216 22.58 4.07 -3.89
N ALA A 217 21.53 3.61 -4.57
CA ALA A 217 21.64 2.70 -5.71
C ALA A 217 21.89 3.48 -7.02
N PRO A 218 23.01 3.25 -7.71
CA PRO A 218 23.35 4.01 -8.92
C PRO A 218 22.30 3.89 -10.03
N GLU A 219 21.66 2.73 -10.15
CA GLU A 219 20.63 2.43 -11.16
C GLU A 219 19.37 3.30 -11.02
N PHE A 220 19.15 3.95 -9.87
CA PHE A 220 18.00 4.80 -9.62
C PHE A 220 18.28 6.29 -9.75
N LEU A 221 19.55 6.69 -9.93
CA LEU A 221 19.96 8.10 -9.84
C LEU A 221 19.31 9.03 -10.88
N GLY A 222 19.01 8.53 -12.08
CA GLY A 222 18.39 9.31 -13.17
C GLY A 222 16.88 9.21 -13.24
N ILE A 223 16.26 8.22 -12.60
CA ILE A 223 14.85 7.92 -12.77
C ILE A 223 13.97 9.02 -12.18
N GLY A 224 13.10 9.63 -13.00
CA GLY A 224 12.15 10.66 -12.57
C GLY A 224 12.79 11.96 -12.05
N LYS A 225 14.06 12.28 -12.38
CA LYS A 225 14.66 13.59 -12.11
C LYS A 225 14.29 14.59 -13.20
N ALA A 226 14.28 15.87 -12.84
CA ALA A 226 14.26 16.93 -13.84
C ALA A 226 15.59 16.92 -14.64
N GLU A 227 15.51 17.16 -15.93
CA GLU A 227 16.67 17.43 -16.78
C GLU A 227 17.39 18.69 -16.34
#